data_ac74ce149e30bba8664d4d228d167228
#
_entry.id   ac74ce149e30bba8664d4d228d167228
#
_cell.length_a   1.000
_cell.length_b   1.000
_cell.length_c   1.000
_cell.angle_alpha   90.00
_cell.angle_beta   90.00
_cell.angle_gamma   90.00
#
_symmetry.space_group_name_H-M   'P 1'
#
loop_
_entity.id
_entity.type
_entity.pdbx_description
1 polymer ?
#
loop_
_entity_poly.entity_id
_entity_poly.type
_entity_poly.pdbx_seq_one_letter_code
_entity_poly.pdbx_strand_id
1 'polypeptide(L)'
;MSDNQPNQNQNTESDASPVAPRREFLTKAAAVSAGTAGATLMPRAVRGQEPEDGKLELVRIGIVGLGGRGTGALNDTLSINDKVQLVATADIDPAKQNVLGRLERKFGEKVLVKGGKNYVGIDAYKRVLDDPDVDVVLLTTPPGFRPQYLLDAVEAGKHVFAEKPTCIDPAGYRTCLEAHDKAIENGTAIVTGTQYRRQTNYIEAVRRIHGGDIGEIIGMTSRYCSNGIWYRNRKEGMSDTQYQLYNWMHFIWLSGDQIAEQAVHNIDFMNWVMGGPPESAYGSGGRFTRPDDSEMWDSCNVDYLYPGNRLVSFKCRQIPDTKSDNSNIIYGSEGIATVYGINRGAIITDRTGKELWSMKGDIGTAYQQEHKDLVDSIRAGKPIVELKQTAESSLTAVLGRIACYTGQDVKWDFLTEKSELNLFPENFDFNGSRPEPAHAVPGATKLI
;
A
#
# COMPACT_ATOMS: atom_id res chain seq x y z
N MET A 1 67.52 -2.25 -16.71
CA MET A 1 68.40 -2.02 -15.55
C MET A 1 67.48 -2.24 -14.37
N SER A 2 67.62 -3.39 -13.93
CA SER A 2 68.02 -4.03 -12.66
C SER A 2 66.88 -3.99 -11.66
N ASP A 3 66.19 -5.11 -11.43
CA ASP A 3 66.47 -6.18 -10.44
C ASP A 3 66.00 -5.79 -9.06
N ASN A 4 65.19 -6.51 -8.28
CA ASN A 4 65.24 -7.93 -7.95
C ASN A 4 64.00 -8.31 -7.06
N GLN A 5 63.52 -9.49 -7.20
CA GLN A 5 62.76 -10.29 -6.22
C GLN A 5 63.72 -10.92 -5.18
N PRO A 6 63.33 -11.84 -4.27
CA PRO A 6 62.12 -12.08 -3.46
C PRO A 6 62.44 -12.41 -1.97
N ASN A 7 61.45 -12.68 -1.11
CA ASN A 7 61.54 -13.71 -0.02
C ASN A 7 60.13 -13.95 0.59
N GLN A 8 59.59 -15.08 0.45
CA GLN A 8 59.54 -16.38 1.14
C GLN A 8 58.89 -16.39 2.55
N ASN A 9 57.77 -17.10 2.57
CA ASN A 9 57.28 -18.07 3.57
C ASN A 9 57.38 -17.79 5.06
N GLN A 10 56.22 -17.93 5.73
CA GLN A 10 56.04 -18.98 6.76
C GLN A 10 54.55 -19.30 7.00
N ASN A 11 54.24 -20.56 6.85
CA ASN A 11 53.07 -21.28 7.33
C ASN A 11 53.03 -21.30 8.87
N THR A 12 51.85 -21.18 9.46
CA THR A 12 51.50 -21.96 10.65
C THR A 12 50.03 -22.41 10.57
N GLU A 13 49.86 -23.70 10.66
CA GLU A 13 48.65 -24.47 10.75
C GLU A 13 47.93 -24.34 12.12
N SER A 14 46.67 -24.81 12.08
CA SER A 14 45.87 -25.38 13.16
C SER A 14 45.15 -24.38 14.09
N ASP A 15 43.87 -24.43 14.28
CA ASP A 15 43.11 -25.51 14.90
C ASP A 15 41.63 -25.47 14.59
N ALA A 16 41.11 -26.59 14.17
CA ALA A 16 39.69 -26.83 14.05
C ALA A 16 39.14 -27.32 15.39
N SER A 17 38.06 -26.78 15.86
CA SER A 17 37.25 -27.38 16.93
C SER A 17 35.75 -27.23 16.64
N PRO A 18 34.90 -28.16 17.09
CA PRO A 18 33.81 -28.72 16.30
C PRO A 18 32.44 -28.09 16.60
N VAL A 19 31.58 -28.21 15.59
CA VAL A 19 30.14 -27.94 15.62
C VAL A 19 29.50 -28.90 16.64
N ALA A 20 28.74 -28.38 17.61
CA ALA A 20 27.85 -29.13 18.49
C ALA A 20 26.37 -28.79 18.16
N PRO A 21 25.46 -29.80 18.29
CA PRO A 21 24.15 -29.74 17.65
C PRO A 21 23.08 -29.02 18.48
N ARG A 22 22.14 -28.45 17.76
CA ARG A 22 20.86 -27.98 18.30
C ARG A 22 20.10 -29.13 18.93
N ARG A 23 19.79 -29.03 20.20
CA ARG A 23 18.56 -29.46 20.88
C ARG A 23 18.73 -29.33 22.41
N GLU A 24 17.63 -28.92 23.06
CA GLU A 24 17.43 -28.83 24.51
C GLU A 24 17.58 -27.44 25.14
N PHE A 25 16.50 -26.68 25.05
CA PHE A 25 16.09 -25.78 26.12
C PHE A 25 14.55 -25.71 26.16
N LEU A 26 13.96 -26.77 26.67
CA LEU A 26 12.62 -26.75 27.23
C LEU A 26 12.70 -27.44 28.61
N THR A 27 12.16 -26.76 29.58
CA THR A 27 11.78 -27.18 30.95
C THR A 27 12.57 -26.54 32.07
N LYS A 28 11.82 -25.74 32.79
CA LYS A 28 11.77 -25.44 34.21
C LYS A 28 11.78 -23.96 34.55
N ALA A 29 10.61 -23.46 34.89
CA ALA A 29 10.41 -22.64 36.08
C ALA A 29 8.92 -22.58 36.39
N ALA A 30 8.53 -23.31 37.41
CA ALA A 30 7.26 -23.15 38.12
C ALA A 30 7.51 -22.43 39.44
N ALA A 31 6.59 -21.51 39.76
CA ALA A 31 6.19 -21.03 41.06
C ALA A 31 7.19 -20.27 41.97
N VAL A 32 6.89 -19.01 42.22
CA VAL A 32 6.66 -18.48 43.58
C VAL A 32 5.68 -17.30 43.50
N SER A 33 4.69 -17.37 44.36
CA SER A 33 3.56 -16.48 44.59
C SER A 33 3.86 -15.29 45.46
N ALA A 34 3.04 -14.26 45.33
CA ALA A 34 2.40 -13.43 46.32
C ALA A 34 2.68 -11.91 46.28
N GLY A 35 1.67 -11.19 45.86
CA GLY A 35 1.08 -10.11 46.64
C GLY A 35 1.59 -8.69 46.45
N THR A 36 0.95 -7.92 45.53
CA THR A 36 0.52 -6.54 45.86
C THR A 36 -0.59 -6.13 44.89
N ALA A 37 -1.70 -5.65 45.43
CA ALA A 37 -2.87 -5.18 44.68
C ALA A 37 -2.54 -3.86 43.93
N GLY A 38 -2.35 -3.95 42.62
CA GLY A 38 -2.36 -2.83 41.70
C GLY A 38 -3.59 -3.01 40.82
N ALA A 39 -4.46 -2.00 40.80
CA ALA A 39 -5.64 -1.99 39.92
C ALA A 39 -5.19 -2.04 38.46
N THR A 40 -5.18 -3.23 37.90
CA THR A 40 -5.07 -3.48 36.46
C THR A 40 -6.37 -3.03 35.80
N LEU A 41 -6.30 -1.97 35.02
CA LEU A 41 -7.32 -1.66 34.01
C LEU A 41 -7.37 -2.86 33.04
N MET A 42 -8.32 -3.74 33.27
CA MET A 42 -8.65 -4.79 32.30
C MET A 42 -9.08 -4.13 30.99
N PRO A 43 -8.60 -4.58 29.84
CA PRO A 43 -9.16 -4.15 28.57
C PRO A 43 -10.65 -4.51 28.59
N ARG A 44 -11.46 -3.49 28.28
CA ARG A 44 -12.92 -3.60 28.22
C ARG A 44 -13.24 -4.62 27.14
N ALA A 45 -13.66 -5.82 27.55
CA ALA A 45 -14.12 -6.85 26.63
C ALA A 45 -15.24 -6.26 25.76
N VAL A 46 -15.00 -6.22 24.46
CA VAL A 46 -16.00 -5.89 23.45
C VAL A 46 -17.05 -7.01 23.50
N ARG A 47 -18.19 -6.74 24.13
CA ARG A 47 -19.35 -7.61 24.07
C ARG A 47 -20.02 -7.43 22.71
N GLY A 48 -19.43 -8.00 21.64
CA GLY A 48 -20.20 -8.50 20.51
C GLY A 48 -20.75 -9.86 20.92
N GLN A 49 -22.01 -10.15 20.65
CA GLN A 49 -22.54 -11.50 20.78
C GLN A 49 -21.65 -12.43 19.96
N GLU A 50 -20.89 -13.29 20.61
CA GLU A 50 -20.24 -14.41 19.94
C GLU A 50 -21.32 -15.28 19.32
N PRO A 51 -21.30 -15.48 17.98
CA PRO A 51 -22.17 -16.49 17.37
C PRO A 51 -21.72 -17.87 17.88
N GLU A 52 -22.63 -18.75 18.12
CA GLU A 52 -22.41 -20.13 18.61
C GLU A 52 -21.43 -20.98 17.74
N ASP A 53 -20.97 -20.48 16.58
CA ASP A 53 -20.03 -21.12 15.66
C ASP A 53 -18.91 -20.19 15.14
N GLY A 54 -18.65 -19.02 15.74
CA GLY A 54 -17.58 -18.12 15.34
C GLY A 54 -17.72 -17.49 13.94
N LYS A 55 -18.86 -17.61 13.27
CA LYS A 55 -19.10 -17.09 11.93
C LYS A 55 -19.97 -15.85 11.95
N LEU A 56 -19.46 -14.71 11.52
CA LEU A 56 -20.26 -13.52 11.27
C LEU A 56 -21.21 -13.76 10.09
N GLU A 57 -22.48 -14.03 10.39
CA GLU A 57 -23.49 -14.22 9.34
C GLU A 57 -23.78 -12.92 8.60
N LEU A 58 -23.96 -11.81 9.32
CA LEU A 58 -24.10 -10.45 8.80
C LEU A 58 -22.83 -9.65 9.10
N VAL A 59 -22.19 -9.12 8.05
CA VAL A 59 -21.00 -8.25 8.18
C VAL A 59 -21.42 -6.78 8.05
N ARG A 60 -21.19 -6.01 9.11
CA ARG A 60 -21.57 -4.59 9.21
C ARG A 60 -20.39 -3.71 8.85
N ILE A 61 -20.61 -2.83 7.89
CA ILE A 61 -19.58 -2.01 7.24
C ILE A 61 -19.64 -0.57 7.76
N GLY A 62 -18.51 -0.05 8.19
CA GLY A 62 -18.25 1.37 8.32
C GLY A 62 -17.36 1.87 7.20
N ILE A 63 -17.43 3.13 6.82
CA ILE A 63 -16.52 3.73 5.83
C ILE A 63 -16.00 5.08 6.29
N VAL A 64 -14.72 5.32 6.03
CA VAL A 64 -14.04 6.59 6.22
C VAL A 64 -13.55 7.11 4.87
N GLY A 65 -14.17 8.22 4.42
CA GLY A 65 -13.95 8.81 3.09
C GLY A 65 -15.01 8.41 2.07
N LEU A 66 -15.94 9.32 1.75
CA LEU A 66 -17.03 9.14 0.78
C LEU A 66 -16.74 9.83 -0.57
N GLY A 67 -15.47 9.95 -0.92
CA GLY A 67 -15.06 10.43 -2.23
C GLY A 67 -15.38 9.45 -3.36
N GLY A 68 -14.85 9.72 -4.56
CA GLY A 68 -15.08 8.86 -5.74
C GLY A 68 -14.67 7.40 -5.49
N ARG A 69 -13.47 7.19 -4.91
CA ARG A 69 -12.97 5.83 -4.64
C ARG A 69 -13.75 5.16 -3.50
N GLY A 70 -14.07 5.89 -2.41
CA GLY A 70 -14.89 5.33 -1.32
C GLY A 70 -16.29 4.89 -1.78
N THR A 71 -16.94 5.70 -2.60
CA THR A 71 -18.21 5.33 -3.22
C THR A 71 -18.06 4.09 -4.12
N GLY A 72 -16.95 3.99 -4.87
CA GLY A 72 -16.60 2.81 -5.67
C GLY A 72 -16.44 1.56 -4.79
N ALA A 73 -15.63 1.63 -3.74
CA ALA A 73 -15.42 0.52 -2.80
C ALA A 73 -16.72 0.03 -2.15
N LEU A 74 -17.61 0.97 -1.75
CA LEU A 74 -18.94 0.60 -1.26
C LEU A 74 -19.76 -0.13 -2.33
N ASN A 75 -19.77 0.38 -3.58
CA ASN A 75 -20.46 -0.31 -4.66
C ASN A 75 -19.93 -1.73 -4.88
N ASP A 76 -18.61 -1.91 -4.87
CA ASP A 76 -17.98 -3.22 -5.04
C ASP A 76 -18.34 -4.14 -3.88
N THR A 77 -18.18 -3.69 -2.62
CA THR A 77 -18.51 -4.45 -1.42
C THR A 77 -19.97 -4.90 -1.39
N LEU A 78 -20.91 -3.96 -1.61
CA LEU A 78 -22.35 -4.22 -1.51
C LEU A 78 -22.88 -5.03 -2.70
N SER A 79 -22.21 -4.97 -3.86
CA SER A 79 -22.60 -5.72 -5.05
C SER A 79 -22.20 -7.18 -4.98
N ILE A 80 -20.98 -7.48 -4.54
CA ILE A 80 -20.41 -8.82 -4.64
C ILE A 80 -20.75 -9.70 -3.42
N ASN A 81 -21.04 -9.09 -2.27
CA ASN A 81 -21.26 -9.83 -1.04
C ASN A 81 -22.76 -9.86 -0.67
N ASP A 82 -23.22 -11.03 -0.26
CA ASP A 82 -24.49 -11.18 0.43
C ASP A 82 -24.33 -10.94 1.94
N LYS A 83 -25.43 -10.61 2.63
CA LYS A 83 -25.45 -10.39 4.10
C LYS A 83 -24.35 -9.43 4.56
N VAL A 84 -24.19 -8.31 3.84
CA VAL A 84 -23.37 -7.16 4.24
C VAL A 84 -24.26 -5.93 4.36
N GLN A 85 -23.95 -5.04 5.29
CA GLN A 85 -24.75 -3.85 5.54
C GLN A 85 -23.89 -2.64 5.89
N LEU A 86 -24.05 -1.53 5.17
CA LEU A 86 -23.45 -0.25 5.53
C LEU A 86 -24.21 0.35 6.72
N VAL A 87 -23.53 0.56 7.85
CA VAL A 87 -24.15 1.04 9.09
C VAL A 87 -23.61 2.39 9.59
N ALA A 88 -22.38 2.76 9.20
CA ALA A 88 -21.76 4.01 9.62
C ALA A 88 -20.90 4.62 8.51
N THR A 89 -20.84 5.95 8.46
CA THR A 89 -20.02 6.69 7.50
C THR A 89 -19.30 7.86 8.14
N ALA A 90 -18.09 8.20 7.64
CA ALA A 90 -17.38 9.40 8.04
C ALA A 90 -16.75 10.09 6.82
N ASP A 91 -16.85 11.41 6.77
CA ASP A 91 -16.12 12.27 5.82
C ASP A 91 -15.89 13.66 6.43
N ILE A 92 -14.86 14.37 5.98
CA ILE A 92 -14.61 15.75 6.41
C ILE A 92 -15.57 16.74 5.75
N ASP A 93 -16.09 16.40 4.58
CA ASP A 93 -17.00 17.24 3.78
C ASP A 93 -18.44 16.72 3.95
N PRO A 94 -19.34 17.49 4.62
CA PRO A 94 -20.72 17.07 4.81
C PRO A 94 -21.46 16.80 3.49
N ALA A 95 -21.07 17.46 2.40
CA ALA A 95 -21.69 17.25 1.10
C ALA A 95 -21.45 15.83 0.54
N LYS A 96 -20.41 15.15 1.01
CA LYS A 96 -20.15 13.74 0.61
C LYS A 96 -21.21 12.78 1.11
N GLN A 97 -21.87 13.09 2.22
CA GLN A 97 -22.99 12.29 2.74
C GLN A 97 -24.18 12.19 1.77
N ASN A 98 -24.31 13.12 0.80
CA ASN A 98 -25.36 13.08 -0.21
C ASN A 98 -25.33 11.80 -1.10
N VAL A 99 -24.21 11.06 -1.09
CA VAL A 99 -24.10 9.77 -1.79
C VAL A 99 -25.03 8.71 -1.21
N LEU A 100 -25.37 8.78 0.07
CA LEU A 100 -26.18 7.79 0.79
C LEU A 100 -27.53 7.55 0.11
N GLY A 101 -28.26 8.60 -0.26
CA GLY A 101 -29.54 8.46 -0.93
C GLY A 101 -29.46 7.75 -2.30
N ARG A 102 -28.32 7.77 -2.99
CA ARG A 102 -28.10 6.99 -4.22
C ARG A 102 -27.82 5.53 -3.89
N LEU A 103 -27.03 5.28 -2.85
CA LEU A 103 -26.70 3.93 -2.39
C LEU A 103 -27.94 3.22 -1.85
N GLU A 104 -28.80 3.91 -1.07
CA GLU A 104 -30.07 3.40 -0.57
C GLU A 104 -31.01 2.97 -1.71
N ARG A 105 -31.17 3.81 -2.75
CA ARG A 105 -31.96 3.47 -3.92
C ARG A 105 -31.42 2.26 -4.68
N LYS A 106 -30.10 2.07 -4.70
CA LYS A 106 -29.46 0.97 -5.45
C LYS A 106 -29.45 -0.34 -4.67
N PHE A 107 -29.19 -0.28 -3.37
CA PHE A 107 -28.90 -1.45 -2.55
C PHE A 107 -29.94 -1.75 -1.46
N GLY A 108 -30.94 -0.88 -1.30
CA GLY A 108 -32.06 -1.11 -0.37
C GLY A 108 -31.58 -1.35 1.07
N GLU A 109 -32.00 -2.45 1.63
CA GLU A 109 -31.72 -2.84 3.02
C GLU A 109 -30.24 -3.06 3.34
N LYS A 110 -29.36 -3.17 2.33
CA LYS A 110 -27.92 -3.20 2.55
C LYS A 110 -27.34 -1.83 2.97
N VAL A 111 -28.14 -0.75 2.95
CA VAL A 111 -27.71 0.59 3.40
C VAL A 111 -28.60 1.01 4.56
N LEU A 112 -28.07 0.95 5.76
CA LEU A 112 -28.82 1.16 6.99
C LEU A 112 -28.09 2.12 7.95
N VAL A 113 -27.71 3.29 7.45
CA VAL A 113 -27.08 4.34 8.27
C VAL A 113 -28.17 5.09 9.05
N LYS A 114 -28.38 4.67 10.31
CA LYS A 114 -29.44 5.21 11.19
C LYS A 114 -28.85 5.95 12.39
N GLY A 115 -29.69 6.72 13.09
CA GLY A 115 -29.32 7.34 14.36
C GLY A 115 -28.20 8.36 14.30
N GLY A 116 -27.99 9.00 13.16
CA GLY A 116 -26.92 10.00 12.99
C GLY A 116 -25.52 9.42 12.85
N LYS A 117 -25.39 8.14 12.46
CA LYS A 117 -24.09 7.47 12.22
C LYS A 117 -23.42 7.90 10.89
N ASN A 118 -23.75 9.09 10.39
CA ASN A 118 -23.13 9.77 9.26
C ASN A 118 -22.27 10.94 9.79
N TYR A 119 -21.09 10.59 10.26
CA TYR A 119 -20.20 11.48 10.99
C TYR A 119 -19.45 12.45 10.06
N VAL A 120 -19.28 13.70 10.52
CA VAL A 120 -18.59 14.76 9.78
C VAL A 120 -17.46 15.33 10.61
N GLY A 121 -16.32 15.58 9.98
CA GLY A 121 -15.15 16.20 10.58
C GLY A 121 -13.91 15.32 10.57
N ILE A 122 -12.79 15.89 11.01
CA ILE A 122 -11.47 15.23 10.94
C ILE A 122 -11.39 14.03 11.89
N ASP A 123 -12.00 14.10 13.08
CA ASP A 123 -12.05 13.01 14.06
C ASP A 123 -13.25 12.07 13.86
N ALA A 124 -14.03 12.28 12.81
CA ALA A 124 -15.21 11.46 12.52
C ALA A 124 -14.89 9.97 12.34
N TYR A 125 -13.68 9.65 11.87
CA TYR A 125 -13.22 8.25 11.71
C TYR A 125 -13.22 7.50 13.05
N LYS A 126 -12.82 8.14 14.17
CA LYS A 126 -12.82 7.54 15.51
C LYS A 126 -14.22 7.06 15.91
N ARG A 127 -15.23 7.85 15.59
CA ARG A 127 -16.64 7.48 15.87
C ARG A 127 -17.09 6.25 15.07
N VAL A 128 -16.54 6.03 13.86
CA VAL A 128 -16.77 4.79 13.10
C VAL A 128 -16.05 3.62 13.74
N LEU A 129 -14.81 3.82 14.21
CA LEU A 129 -14.02 2.77 14.87
C LEU A 129 -14.59 2.39 16.25
N ASP A 130 -15.08 3.38 17.01
CA ASP A 130 -15.68 3.16 18.33
C ASP A 130 -17.09 2.55 18.27
N ASP A 131 -17.71 2.51 17.07
CA ASP A 131 -19.07 1.98 16.91
C ASP A 131 -19.07 0.44 17.05
N PRO A 132 -19.77 -0.11 18.06
CA PRO A 132 -19.86 -1.55 18.28
C PRO A 132 -20.65 -2.29 17.17
N ASP A 133 -21.41 -1.54 16.36
CA ASP A 133 -22.14 -2.10 15.23
C ASP A 133 -21.29 -2.18 13.95
N VAL A 134 -20.02 -1.76 13.97
CA VAL A 134 -19.11 -1.87 12.84
C VAL A 134 -18.16 -3.06 13.04
N ASP A 135 -18.17 -3.99 12.10
CA ASP A 135 -17.28 -5.16 12.06
C ASP A 135 -16.07 -4.90 11.14
N VAL A 136 -16.32 -4.26 10.01
CA VAL A 136 -15.33 -3.94 8.96
C VAL A 136 -15.33 -2.45 8.68
N VAL A 137 -14.15 -1.85 8.58
CA VAL A 137 -14.00 -0.46 8.13
C VAL A 137 -13.33 -0.37 6.77
N LEU A 138 -13.91 0.41 5.85
CA LEU A 138 -13.28 0.76 4.57
C LEU A 138 -12.55 2.09 4.72
N LEU A 139 -11.20 2.09 4.60
CA LEU A 139 -10.34 3.25 4.71
C LEU A 139 -9.99 3.78 3.31
N THR A 140 -10.66 4.84 2.88
CA THR A 140 -10.55 5.39 1.52
C THR A 140 -10.18 6.88 1.47
N THR A 141 -9.63 7.39 2.57
CA THR A 141 -9.09 8.75 2.70
C THR A 141 -7.80 8.93 1.91
N PRO A 142 -7.29 10.17 1.73
CA PRO A 142 -5.95 10.37 1.18
C PRO A 142 -4.87 9.57 1.94
N PRO A 143 -3.85 9.08 1.23
CA PRO A 143 -2.85 8.16 1.79
C PRO A 143 -2.11 8.64 3.05
N GLY A 144 -1.91 9.96 3.20
CA GLY A 144 -1.22 10.51 4.37
C GLY A 144 -1.87 10.18 5.72
N PHE A 145 -3.18 9.96 5.75
CA PHE A 145 -3.90 9.56 6.97
C PHE A 145 -3.88 8.05 7.22
N ARG A 146 -3.60 7.28 6.22
CA ARG A 146 -3.88 5.82 6.21
C ARG A 146 -3.07 5.02 7.22
N PRO A 147 -1.75 5.28 7.44
CA PRO A 147 -0.99 4.51 8.42
C PRO A 147 -1.60 4.55 9.81
N GLN A 148 -1.92 5.76 10.31
CA GLN A 148 -2.52 5.92 11.62
C GLN A 148 -3.93 5.31 11.70
N TYR A 149 -4.75 5.52 10.65
CA TYR A 149 -6.11 4.96 10.62
C TYR A 149 -6.14 3.43 10.56
N LEU A 150 -5.14 2.82 9.93
CA LEU A 150 -4.94 1.36 9.94
C LEU A 150 -4.64 0.85 11.34
N LEU A 151 -3.69 1.50 12.03
CA LEU A 151 -3.30 1.14 13.38
C LEU A 151 -4.48 1.28 14.35
N ASP A 152 -5.14 2.44 14.36
CA ASP A 152 -6.31 2.72 15.20
C ASP A 152 -7.46 1.71 14.94
N ALA A 153 -7.69 1.34 13.66
CA ALA A 153 -8.73 0.37 13.31
C ALA A 153 -8.45 -1.03 13.86
N VAL A 154 -7.20 -1.49 13.74
CA VAL A 154 -6.78 -2.79 14.27
C VAL A 154 -6.81 -2.80 15.80
N GLU A 155 -6.39 -1.71 16.45
CA GLU A 155 -6.49 -1.55 17.91
C GLU A 155 -7.94 -1.55 18.41
N ALA A 156 -8.87 -1.00 17.60
CA ALA A 156 -10.31 -1.09 17.86
C ALA A 156 -10.91 -2.46 17.52
N GLY A 157 -10.11 -3.44 17.11
CA GLY A 157 -10.55 -4.79 16.75
C GLY A 157 -11.36 -4.87 15.47
N LYS A 158 -11.21 -3.90 14.56
CA LYS A 158 -11.95 -3.87 13.28
C LYS A 158 -11.19 -4.61 12.18
N HIS A 159 -11.89 -5.39 11.37
CA HIS A 159 -11.38 -5.83 10.08
C HIS A 159 -11.30 -4.64 9.13
N VAL A 160 -10.35 -4.65 8.20
CA VAL A 160 -10.06 -3.47 7.37
C VAL A 160 -9.99 -3.81 5.89
N PHE A 161 -10.64 -3.00 5.07
CA PHE A 161 -10.24 -2.78 3.68
C PHE A 161 -9.52 -1.43 3.62
N ALA A 162 -8.28 -1.41 3.13
CA ALA A 162 -7.51 -0.18 3.00
C ALA A 162 -7.14 0.10 1.55
N GLU A 163 -7.44 1.28 1.05
CA GLU A 163 -6.97 1.71 -0.26
C GLU A 163 -5.43 1.82 -0.31
N LYS A 164 -4.88 1.64 -1.50
CA LYS A 164 -3.46 1.89 -1.80
C LYS A 164 -3.20 3.40 -2.02
N PRO A 165 -1.95 3.86 -1.89
CA PRO A 165 -0.86 3.26 -1.15
C PRO A 165 -1.16 3.25 0.35
N THR A 166 -0.59 2.33 1.09
CA THR A 166 -0.84 2.22 2.53
C THR A 166 0.03 3.16 3.36
N CYS A 167 1.16 3.61 2.80
CA CYS A 167 2.03 4.64 3.38
C CYS A 167 2.65 5.49 2.26
N ILE A 168 3.20 6.65 2.64
CA ILE A 168 3.82 7.61 1.71
C ILE A 168 5.21 8.09 2.17
N ASP A 169 5.68 7.56 3.27
CA ASP A 169 6.98 7.85 3.87
C ASP A 169 7.44 6.68 4.77
N PRO A 170 8.73 6.70 5.20
CA PRO A 170 9.29 5.68 6.10
C PRO A 170 8.61 5.60 7.47
N ALA A 171 8.17 6.71 8.05
CA ALA A 171 7.46 6.71 9.32
C ALA A 171 6.13 5.96 9.20
N GLY A 172 5.34 6.28 8.18
CA GLY A 172 4.08 5.59 7.89
C GLY A 172 4.26 4.11 7.54
N TYR A 173 5.38 3.73 6.89
CA TYR A 173 5.71 2.33 6.66
C TYR A 173 5.88 1.56 7.98
N ARG A 174 6.64 2.11 8.94
CA ARG A 174 6.82 1.47 10.25
C ARG A 174 5.48 1.32 11.00
N THR A 175 4.62 2.34 10.94
CA THR A 175 3.26 2.26 11.50
C THR A 175 2.42 1.17 10.82
N CYS A 176 2.55 0.99 9.50
CA CYS A 176 1.88 -0.11 8.79
C CYS A 176 2.39 -1.49 9.22
N LEU A 177 3.68 -1.65 9.50
CA LEU A 177 4.21 -2.92 10.02
C LEU A 177 3.68 -3.21 11.42
N GLU A 178 3.61 -2.21 12.30
CA GLU A 178 2.98 -2.35 13.63
C GLU A 178 1.51 -2.77 13.50
N ALA A 179 0.75 -2.11 12.63
CA ALA A 179 -0.64 -2.48 12.36
C ALA A 179 -0.78 -3.91 11.80
N HIS A 180 0.16 -4.34 10.94
CA HIS A 180 0.20 -5.69 10.40
C HIS A 180 0.38 -6.74 11.50
N ASP A 181 1.37 -6.55 12.39
CA ASP A 181 1.68 -7.48 13.48
C ASP A 181 0.50 -7.57 14.46
N LYS A 182 -0.07 -6.42 14.86
CA LYS A 182 -1.27 -6.36 15.70
C LYS A 182 -2.48 -7.03 15.05
N ALA A 183 -2.66 -6.91 13.73
CA ALA A 183 -3.76 -7.57 13.03
C ALA A 183 -3.63 -9.10 13.10
N ILE A 184 -2.42 -9.63 13.00
CA ILE A 184 -2.14 -11.07 13.19
C ILE A 184 -2.46 -11.50 14.62
N GLU A 185 -1.99 -10.72 15.62
CA GLU A 185 -2.23 -10.99 17.03
C GLU A 185 -3.73 -10.97 17.39
N ASN A 186 -4.46 -9.99 16.86
CA ASN A 186 -5.89 -9.80 17.14
C ASN A 186 -6.80 -10.70 16.29
N GLY A 187 -6.26 -11.39 15.27
CA GLY A 187 -7.06 -12.15 14.33
C GLY A 187 -7.95 -11.27 13.43
N THR A 188 -7.56 -10.02 13.18
CA THR A 188 -8.27 -9.11 12.27
C THR A 188 -7.77 -9.22 10.84
N ALA A 189 -8.68 -9.17 9.86
CA ALA A 189 -8.32 -9.19 8.45
C ALA A 189 -7.93 -7.78 7.97
N ILE A 190 -6.91 -7.69 7.12
CA ILE A 190 -6.57 -6.49 6.35
C ILE A 190 -6.38 -6.88 4.90
N VAL A 191 -7.32 -6.48 4.04
CA VAL A 191 -7.21 -6.57 2.59
C VAL A 191 -6.97 -5.18 2.03
N THR A 192 -6.13 -5.07 1.02
CA THR A 192 -5.71 -3.78 0.44
C THR A 192 -6.14 -3.62 -1.01
N GLY A 193 -6.28 -2.38 -1.48
CA GLY A 193 -6.72 -2.01 -2.84
C GLY A 193 -5.66 -2.30 -3.92
N THR A 194 -5.01 -3.45 -3.88
CA THR A 194 -4.04 -3.93 -4.87
C THR A 194 -4.70 -4.89 -5.86
N GLN A 195 -5.71 -4.40 -6.59
CA GLN A 195 -6.58 -5.20 -7.43
C GLN A 195 -5.87 -6.05 -8.50
N TYR A 196 -4.67 -5.68 -8.95
CA TYR A 196 -3.92 -6.51 -9.91
C TYR A 196 -3.57 -7.89 -9.32
N ARG A 197 -3.45 -8.01 -7.98
CA ARG A 197 -3.25 -9.30 -7.31
C ARG A 197 -4.48 -10.21 -7.33
N ARG A 198 -5.65 -9.69 -7.73
CA ARG A 198 -6.92 -10.43 -7.94
C ARG A 198 -7.29 -10.56 -9.42
N GLN A 199 -6.54 -9.93 -10.30
CA GLN A 199 -6.83 -9.99 -11.72
C GLN A 199 -6.26 -11.27 -12.33
N THR A 200 -7.11 -12.09 -12.92
CA THR A 200 -6.78 -13.46 -13.35
C THR A 200 -5.59 -13.56 -14.28
N ASN A 201 -5.47 -12.63 -15.24
CA ASN A 201 -4.33 -12.61 -16.17
C ASN A 201 -3.00 -12.22 -15.49
N TYR A 202 -3.03 -11.43 -14.41
CA TYR A 202 -1.85 -11.12 -13.61
C TYR A 202 -1.43 -12.34 -12.77
N ILE A 203 -2.40 -12.96 -12.07
CA ILE A 203 -2.17 -14.16 -11.27
C ILE A 203 -1.55 -15.26 -12.14
N GLU A 204 -2.15 -15.54 -13.29
CA GLU A 204 -1.68 -16.60 -14.17
C GLU A 204 -0.33 -16.27 -14.82
N ALA A 205 -0.10 -15.00 -15.20
CA ALA A 205 1.20 -14.57 -15.72
C ALA A 205 2.31 -14.77 -14.68
N VAL A 206 2.10 -14.32 -13.41
CA VAL A 206 3.09 -14.50 -12.33
C VAL A 206 3.32 -16.00 -12.06
N ARG A 207 2.25 -16.79 -11.98
CA ARG A 207 2.37 -18.25 -11.79
C ARG A 207 3.25 -18.89 -12.88
N ARG A 208 3.08 -18.51 -14.13
CA ARG A 208 3.86 -19.00 -15.28
C ARG A 208 5.29 -18.52 -15.25
N ILE A 209 5.51 -17.23 -14.96
CA ILE A 209 6.86 -16.64 -14.84
C ILE A 209 7.65 -17.38 -13.76
N HIS A 210 7.06 -17.54 -12.55
CA HIS A 210 7.71 -18.28 -11.45
C HIS A 210 7.79 -19.80 -11.72
N GLY A 211 6.93 -20.33 -12.58
CA GLY A 211 6.96 -21.71 -13.05
C GLY A 211 8.03 -21.99 -14.12
N GLY A 212 8.74 -20.95 -14.59
CA GLY A 212 9.84 -21.09 -15.53
C GLY A 212 9.49 -20.96 -17.02
N ASP A 213 8.26 -20.54 -17.38
CA ASP A 213 7.84 -20.41 -18.80
C ASP A 213 8.70 -19.43 -19.62
N ILE A 214 9.47 -18.54 -18.96
CA ILE A 214 10.40 -17.62 -19.58
C ILE A 214 11.88 -17.89 -19.17
N GLY A 215 12.14 -18.99 -18.47
CA GLY A 215 13.44 -19.26 -17.84
C GLY A 215 13.71 -18.35 -16.64
N GLU A 216 14.99 -18.09 -16.34
CA GLU A 216 15.39 -17.20 -15.25
C GLU A 216 15.03 -15.73 -15.56
N ILE A 217 14.53 -14.98 -14.56
CA ILE A 217 14.24 -13.55 -14.72
C ILE A 217 15.57 -12.76 -14.76
N ILE A 218 15.84 -12.12 -15.89
CA ILE A 218 17.04 -11.30 -16.11
C ILE A 218 16.79 -9.85 -15.66
N GLY A 219 15.63 -9.30 -15.97
CA GLY A 219 15.25 -7.93 -15.65
C GLY A 219 13.85 -7.59 -16.15
N MET A 220 13.45 -6.33 -15.97
CA MET A 220 12.11 -5.89 -16.33
C MET A 220 12.10 -4.43 -16.76
N THR A 221 11.19 -4.07 -17.66
CA THR A 221 10.75 -2.68 -17.82
C THR A 221 9.30 -2.53 -17.41
N SER A 222 9.00 -1.48 -16.66
CA SER A 222 7.64 -1.20 -16.22
C SER A 222 7.27 0.25 -16.51
N ARG A 223 6.06 0.51 -16.96
CA ARG A 223 5.59 1.84 -17.34
C ARG A 223 4.20 2.10 -16.81
N TYR A 224 4.07 3.23 -16.13
CA TYR A 224 2.79 3.81 -15.75
C TYR A 224 2.71 5.24 -16.27
N CYS A 225 2.46 5.39 -17.57
CA CYS A 225 2.38 6.67 -18.25
C CYS A 225 0.93 6.99 -18.60
N SER A 226 0.41 8.08 -18.09
CA SER A 226 -0.94 8.56 -18.33
C SER A 226 -0.93 10.03 -18.76
N ASN A 227 -2.09 10.52 -19.18
CA ASN A 227 -2.32 11.95 -19.39
C ASN A 227 -2.40 12.68 -18.03
N GLY A 228 -2.61 13.99 -18.06
CA GLY A 228 -2.65 14.82 -16.87
C GLY A 228 -3.59 14.32 -15.77
N ILE A 229 -3.58 15.02 -14.67
CA ILE A 229 -4.45 14.78 -13.51
C ILE A 229 -5.36 15.99 -13.28
N TRP A 230 -6.49 15.77 -12.61
CA TRP A 230 -7.40 16.84 -12.23
C TRP A 230 -6.71 17.85 -11.31
N TYR A 231 -7.11 19.12 -11.45
CA TYR A 231 -6.69 20.23 -10.58
C TYR A 231 -7.92 21.10 -10.28
N ARG A 232 -8.00 21.62 -9.07
CA ARG A 232 -9.12 22.44 -8.61
C ARG A 232 -8.63 23.78 -8.11
N ASN A 233 -9.21 24.87 -8.59
CA ASN A 233 -8.93 26.19 -8.08
C ASN A 233 -9.38 26.31 -6.62
N ARG A 234 -8.60 27.04 -5.82
CA ARG A 234 -8.93 27.35 -4.43
C ARG A 234 -10.25 28.09 -4.36
N LYS A 235 -11.13 27.68 -3.46
CA LYS A 235 -12.37 28.40 -3.19
C LYS A 235 -12.13 29.47 -2.15
N GLU A 236 -12.89 30.59 -2.25
CA GLU A 236 -12.85 31.62 -1.25
C GLU A 236 -13.16 31.13 0.16
N GLY A 237 -12.43 31.61 1.15
CA GLY A 237 -12.57 31.21 2.56
C GLY A 237 -11.94 29.88 2.97
N MET A 238 -11.33 29.12 2.04
CA MET A 238 -10.57 27.94 2.43
C MET A 238 -9.28 28.30 3.14
N SER A 239 -9.00 27.67 4.29
CA SER A 239 -7.67 27.64 4.89
C SER A 239 -6.68 26.91 3.97
N ASP A 240 -5.36 26.99 4.23
CA ASP A 240 -4.38 26.27 3.41
C ASP A 240 -4.56 24.77 3.56
N THR A 241 -4.79 24.26 4.77
CA THR A 241 -5.04 22.84 5.00
C THR A 241 -6.29 22.35 4.27
N GLN A 242 -7.40 23.12 4.31
CA GLN A 242 -8.62 22.75 3.59
C GLN A 242 -8.40 22.74 2.07
N TYR A 243 -7.64 23.70 1.56
CA TYR A 243 -7.31 23.73 0.13
C TYR A 243 -6.43 22.54 -0.27
N GLN A 244 -5.40 22.21 0.51
CA GLN A 244 -4.55 21.06 0.24
C GLN A 244 -5.36 19.76 0.30
N LEU A 245 -6.26 19.57 1.24
CA LEU A 245 -7.19 18.43 1.28
C LEU A 245 -8.14 18.40 0.08
N TYR A 246 -8.63 19.55 -0.39
CA TYR A 246 -9.47 19.64 -1.57
C TYR A 246 -8.73 19.25 -2.86
N ASN A 247 -7.41 19.56 -2.93
CA ASN A 247 -6.47 19.20 -4.00
C ASN A 247 -5.47 18.11 -3.58
N TRP A 248 -5.85 17.21 -2.69
CA TRP A 248 -4.98 16.28 -1.97
C TRP A 248 -3.93 15.58 -2.86
N MET A 249 -4.26 15.30 -4.11
CA MET A 249 -3.34 14.64 -5.04
C MET A 249 -2.07 15.44 -5.30
N HIS A 250 -2.16 16.77 -5.25
CA HIS A 250 -1.07 17.70 -5.56
C HIS A 250 -0.11 17.97 -4.40
N PHE A 251 -0.41 17.47 -3.20
CA PHE A 251 0.39 17.70 -1.99
C PHE A 251 0.99 16.39 -1.49
N ILE A 252 2.33 16.38 -1.37
CA ILE A 252 3.09 15.15 -1.15
C ILE A 252 2.77 14.51 0.20
N TRP A 253 2.52 15.31 1.24
CA TRP A 253 2.13 14.81 2.55
C TRP A 253 0.78 14.07 2.57
N LEU A 254 -0.04 14.25 1.54
CA LEU A 254 -1.32 13.56 1.36
C LEU A 254 -1.25 12.41 0.38
N SER A 255 -0.58 12.61 -0.77
CA SER A 255 -0.57 11.66 -1.88
C SER A 255 0.67 10.78 -1.95
N GLY A 256 1.81 11.28 -1.49
CA GLY A 256 3.12 10.64 -1.72
C GLY A 256 3.67 10.83 -3.12
N ASP A 257 3.09 11.74 -3.92
CA ASP A 257 3.35 11.93 -5.36
C ASP A 257 2.71 10.85 -6.25
N GLN A 258 2.63 11.13 -7.56
CA GLN A 258 2.06 10.23 -8.57
C GLN A 258 2.70 8.82 -8.58
N ILE A 259 4.00 8.75 -8.31
CA ILE A 259 4.72 7.47 -8.28
C ILE A 259 4.18 6.56 -7.17
N ALA A 260 3.83 7.11 -6.01
CA ALA A 260 3.24 6.36 -4.90
C ALA A 260 1.73 6.19 -5.08
N GLU A 261 1.00 7.25 -5.43
CA GLU A 261 -0.47 7.19 -5.46
C GLU A 261 -1.00 6.45 -6.70
N GLN A 262 -0.44 6.72 -7.87
CA GLN A 262 -0.93 6.12 -9.13
C GLN A 262 -0.11 4.91 -9.57
N ALA A 263 1.21 5.06 -9.61
CA ALA A 263 2.06 4.05 -10.23
C ALA A 263 2.40 2.87 -9.30
N VAL A 264 2.00 2.93 -8.03
CA VAL A 264 2.18 1.82 -7.07
C VAL A 264 1.59 0.49 -7.56
N HIS A 265 0.56 0.52 -8.39
CA HIS A 265 0.00 -0.71 -8.98
C HIS A 265 1.03 -1.50 -9.79
N ASN A 266 1.82 -0.82 -10.61
CA ASN A 266 2.89 -1.46 -11.37
C ASN A 266 4.09 -1.80 -10.49
N ILE A 267 4.38 -0.96 -9.50
CA ILE A 267 5.46 -1.20 -8.53
C ILE A 267 5.13 -2.43 -7.65
N ASP A 268 3.88 -2.59 -7.24
CA ASP A 268 3.42 -3.80 -6.54
C ASP A 268 3.58 -5.06 -7.41
N PHE A 269 3.25 -4.95 -8.69
CA PHE A 269 3.47 -6.05 -9.62
C PHE A 269 4.98 -6.34 -9.84
N MET A 270 5.83 -5.31 -9.89
CA MET A 270 7.29 -5.50 -9.94
C MET A 270 7.80 -6.29 -8.73
N ASN A 271 7.41 -5.89 -7.50
CA ASN A 271 7.77 -6.58 -6.27
C ASN A 271 7.24 -8.02 -6.27
N TRP A 272 6.03 -8.25 -6.77
CA TRP A 272 5.44 -9.58 -6.88
C TRP A 272 6.24 -10.49 -7.82
N VAL A 273 6.60 -10.01 -9.02
CA VAL A 273 7.42 -10.75 -9.99
C VAL A 273 8.83 -11.00 -9.46
N MET A 274 9.44 -9.99 -8.81
CA MET A 274 10.83 -10.08 -8.31
C MET A 274 10.95 -10.82 -6.99
N GLY A 275 9.83 -11.10 -6.28
CA GLY A 275 9.78 -11.84 -5.04
C GLY A 275 10.00 -11.02 -3.76
N GLY A 276 9.91 -9.69 -3.85
CA GLY A 276 10.06 -8.76 -2.72
C GLY A 276 10.52 -7.38 -3.15
N PRO A 277 10.87 -6.49 -2.20
CA PRO A 277 11.34 -5.14 -2.49
C PRO A 277 12.77 -5.12 -3.09
N PRO A 278 13.17 -4.01 -3.75
CA PRO A 278 14.53 -3.82 -4.27
C PRO A 278 15.54 -3.52 -3.16
N GLU A 279 16.81 -3.71 -3.45
CA GLU A 279 17.93 -3.34 -2.57
C GLU A 279 18.24 -1.84 -2.63
N SER A 280 18.01 -1.22 -3.79
CA SER A 280 18.24 0.22 -3.99
C SER A 280 17.49 0.76 -5.19
N ALA A 281 17.45 2.09 -5.27
CA ALA A 281 16.94 2.82 -6.43
C ALA A 281 17.82 4.02 -6.76
N TYR A 282 17.97 4.27 -8.07
CA TYR A 282 18.53 5.49 -8.62
C TYR A 282 17.55 6.09 -9.62
N GLY A 283 17.34 7.42 -9.59
CA GLY A 283 16.27 7.98 -10.39
C GLY A 283 16.51 9.41 -10.85
N SER A 284 15.70 9.82 -11.83
CA SER A 284 15.65 11.18 -12.36
C SER A 284 14.23 11.53 -12.79
N GLY A 285 13.93 12.82 -12.86
CA GLY A 285 12.60 13.29 -13.29
C GLY A 285 12.44 14.78 -13.08
N GLY A 286 11.21 15.23 -12.94
CA GLY A 286 10.93 16.64 -12.70
C GLY A 286 9.47 17.03 -12.77
N ARG A 287 9.23 18.33 -12.58
CA ARG A 287 7.96 19.04 -12.80
C ARG A 287 8.08 19.79 -14.12
N PHE A 288 7.15 19.58 -15.02
CA PHE A 288 7.15 20.22 -16.34
C PHE A 288 5.85 20.97 -16.65
N THR A 289 4.71 20.45 -16.19
CA THR A 289 3.39 20.97 -16.53
C THR A 289 2.48 21.21 -15.33
N ARG A 290 2.97 20.97 -14.11
CA ARG A 290 2.18 21.16 -12.89
C ARG A 290 1.96 22.62 -12.58
N PRO A 291 0.79 23.01 -11.99
CA PRO A 291 0.59 24.33 -11.40
C PRO A 291 1.65 24.66 -10.34
N ASP A 292 1.96 25.92 -10.15
CA ASP A 292 3.04 26.36 -9.27
C ASP A 292 2.85 25.94 -7.81
N ASP A 293 1.62 25.87 -7.34
CA ASP A 293 1.27 25.43 -5.99
C ASP A 293 1.15 23.90 -5.83
N SER A 294 1.45 23.12 -6.87
CA SER A 294 1.53 21.67 -6.80
C SER A 294 2.94 21.22 -6.44
N GLU A 295 3.11 20.48 -5.34
CA GLU A 295 4.39 19.83 -4.98
C GLU A 295 4.74 18.67 -5.90
N MET A 296 3.75 18.10 -6.54
CA MET A 296 3.80 16.87 -7.32
C MET A 296 4.71 16.97 -8.55
N TRP A 297 5.58 16.00 -8.76
CA TRP A 297 6.26 15.84 -10.03
C TRP A 297 5.34 15.19 -11.06
N ASP A 298 5.58 15.41 -12.34
CA ASP A 298 4.82 14.80 -13.42
C ASP A 298 5.61 13.77 -14.23
N SER A 299 6.88 13.54 -13.89
CA SER A 299 7.71 12.49 -14.47
C SER A 299 8.74 11.98 -13.48
N CYS A 300 8.79 10.66 -13.31
CA CYS A 300 9.86 9.95 -12.60
C CYS A 300 10.32 8.75 -13.43
N ASN A 301 11.63 8.62 -13.58
CA ASN A 301 12.29 7.48 -14.20
C ASN A 301 13.24 6.88 -13.16
N VAL A 302 13.07 5.62 -12.84
CA VAL A 302 13.79 4.98 -11.73
C VAL A 302 14.32 3.63 -12.19
N ASP A 303 15.57 3.38 -11.91
CA ASP A 303 16.19 2.07 -11.98
C ASP A 303 16.21 1.47 -10.57
N TYR A 304 15.50 0.38 -10.38
CA TYR A 304 15.46 -0.39 -9.15
C TYR A 304 16.36 -1.62 -9.27
N LEU A 305 17.28 -1.77 -8.34
CA LEU A 305 18.15 -2.94 -8.26
C LEU A 305 17.54 -3.95 -7.28
N TYR A 306 17.21 -5.14 -7.76
CA TYR A 306 16.70 -6.25 -6.97
C TYR A 306 17.77 -7.29 -6.67
N PRO A 307 17.57 -8.15 -5.65
CA PRO A 307 18.52 -9.24 -5.34
C PRO A 307 18.90 -10.05 -6.57
N GLY A 308 20.18 -10.44 -6.66
CA GLY A 308 20.73 -11.15 -7.82
C GLY A 308 21.06 -10.23 -9.00
N ASN A 309 21.28 -8.93 -8.75
CA ASN A 309 21.58 -7.91 -9.76
C ASN A 309 20.52 -7.79 -10.86
N ARG A 310 19.26 -8.08 -10.56
CA ARG A 310 18.16 -7.95 -11.50
C ARG A 310 17.69 -6.49 -11.54
N LEU A 311 17.79 -5.88 -12.71
CA LEU A 311 17.40 -4.48 -12.90
C LEU A 311 15.95 -4.36 -13.36
N VAL A 312 15.21 -3.46 -12.71
CA VAL A 312 13.90 -3.00 -13.21
C VAL A 312 14.00 -1.51 -13.59
N SER A 313 13.89 -1.20 -14.86
CA SER A 313 13.77 0.18 -15.33
C SER A 313 12.31 0.59 -15.35
N PHE A 314 11.95 1.49 -14.44
CA PHE A 314 10.59 1.96 -14.23
C PHE A 314 10.40 3.39 -14.73
N LYS A 315 9.24 3.67 -15.34
CA LYS A 315 8.88 5.01 -15.81
C LYS A 315 7.44 5.33 -15.45
N CYS A 316 7.22 6.45 -14.76
CA CYS A 316 5.88 7.00 -14.63
C CYS A 316 5.83 8.45 -15.10
N ARG A 317 4.69 8.83 -15.69
CA ARG A 317 4.48 10.17 -16.23
C ARG A 317 2.99 10.49 -16.29
N GLN A 318 2.65 11.73 -15.92
CA GLN A 318 1.31 12.29 -16.02
C GLN A 318 1.35 13.67 -16.71
N ILE A 319 1.67 13.70 -17.98
CA ILE A 319 1.78 14.91 -18.79
C ILE A 319 0.67 14.90 -19.83
N PRO A 320 -0.14 15.99 -19.95
CA PRO A 320 -1.18 16.10 -20.99
C PRO A 320 -0.62 15.87 -22.39
N ASP A 321 -1.48 15.39 -23.28
CA ASP A 321 -1.21 15.20 -24.72
C ASP A 321 -0.02 14.28 -25.04
N THR A 322 0.36 13.42 -24.09
CA THR A 322 1.40 12.41 -24.29
C THR A 322 0.81 10.99 -24.41
N LYS A 323 1.52 10.11 -25.10
CA LYS A 323 1.07 8.72 -25.27
C LYS A 323 0.97 7.98 -23.95
N SER A 324 -0.20 7.44 -23.64
CA SER A 324 -0.39 6.59 -22.47
C SER A 324 0.22 5.20 -22.70
N ASP A 325 0.89 4.68 -21.66
CA ASP A 325 1.43 3.32 -21.64
C ASP A 325 1.36 2.78 -20.20
N ASN A 326 0.63 1.69 -20.04
CA ASN A 326 0.60 0.93 -18.79
C ASN A 326 0.97 -0.51 -19.13
N SER A 327 2.25 -0.82 -19.03
CA SER A 327 2.80 -2.12 -19.43
C SER A 327 3.96 -2.54 -18.55
N ASN A 328 4.10 -3.85 -18.41
CA ASN A 328 5.16 -4.53 -17.70
C ASN A 328 5.76 -5.57 -18.63
N ILE A 329 7.05 -5.50 -18.92
CA ILE A 329 7.77 -6.43 -19.80
C ILE A 329 8.87 -7.09 -18.99
N ILE A 330 8.73 -8.37 -18.76
CA ILE A 330 9.67 -9.20 -17.99
C ILE A 330 10.53 -9.99 -18.99
N TYR A 331 11.83 -9.81 -18.91
CA TYR A 331 12.81 -10.48 -19.76
C TYR A 331 13.36 -11.70 -19.01
N GLY A 332 13.08 -12.85 -19.54
CA GLY A 332 13.65 -14.12 -19.07
C GLY A 332 14.77 -14.64 -19.98
N SER A 333 15.52 -15.65 -19.52
CA SER A 333 16.57 -16.28 -20.30
C SER A 333 16.03 -17.01 -21.56
N GLU A 334 14.79 -17.51 -21.53
CA GLU A 334 14.19 -18.32 -22.59
C GLU A 334 12.99 -17.65 -23.27
N GLY A 335 12.39 -16.62 -22.64
CA GLY A 335 11.21 -15.97 -23.17
C GLY A 335 11.00 -14.56 -22.63
N ILE A 336 9.88 -13.95 -23.04
CA ILE A 336 9.46 -12.62 -22.60
C ILE A 336 7.99 -12.69 -22.19
N ALA A 337 7.66 -12.18 -21.00
CA ALA A 337 6.29 -11.96 -20.58
C ALA A 337 5.95 -10.47 -20.67
N THR A 338 4.81 -10.13 -21.29
CA THR A 338 4.27 -8.77 -21.28
C THR A 338 2.91 -8.78 -20.62
N VAL A 339 2.75 -7.99 -19.56
CA VAL A 339 1.50 -7.84 -18.82
C VAL A 339 1.06 -6.38 -18.91
N TYR A 340 -0.08 -6.16 -19.50
CA TYR A 340 -0.64 -4.82 -19.69
C TYR A 340 -1.63 -4.48 -18.59
N GLY A 341 -1.60 -3.24 -18.15
CA GLY A 341 -2.56 -2.72 -17.17
C GLY A 341 -4.00 -2.71 -17.68
N ILE A 342 -4.93 -2.65 -16.74
CA ILE A 342 -6.38 -2.60 -16.98
C ILE A 342 -6.84 -3.89 -17.69
N ASN A 343 -7.51 -3.79 -18.83
CA ASN A 343 -8.17 -4.92 -19.50
C ASN A 343 -7.38 -5.46 -20.72
N ARG A 344 -6.13 -5.01 -20.92
CA ARG A 344 -5.39 -5.36 -22.14
C ARG A 344 -4.78 -6.77 -22.13
N GLY A 345 -4.76 -7.43 -20.96
CA GLY A 345 -4.33 -8.81 -20.85
C GLY A 345 -2.82 -9.03 -20.69
N ALA A 346 -2.40 -10.28 -20.89
CA ALA A 346 -1.02 -10.69 -20.78
C ALA A 346 -0.66 -11.67 -21.93
N ILE A 347 0.62 -11.69 -22.31
CA ILE A 347 1.16 -12.58 -23.34
C ILE A 347 2.57 -13.05 -22.91
N ILE A 348 2.88 -14.31 -23.17
CA ILE A 348 4.22 -14.88 -23.06
C ILE A 348 4.67 -15.36 -24.43
N THR A 349 5.87 -14.97 -24.81
CA THR A 349 6.52 -15.40 -26.08
C THR A 349 7.86 -16.04 -25.78
N ASP A 350 8.32 -16.91 -26.68
CA ASP A 350 9.72 -17.32 -26.69
C ASP A 350 10.64 -16.17 -27.21
N ARG A 351 11.96 -16.41 -27.24
CA ARG A 351 12.95 -15.42 -27.69
C ARG A 351 12.86 -15.11 -29.19
N THR A 352 12.15 -15.93 -29.98
CA THR A 352 11.89 -15.67 -31.40
C THR A 352 10.66 -14.81 -31.65
N GLY A 353 9.86 -14.56 -30.59
CA GLY A 353 8.59 -13.84 -30.66
C GLY A 353 7.38 -14.72 -30.91
N LYS A 354 7.53 -16.06 -30.92
CA LYS A 354 6.40 -16.98 -31.03
C LYS A 354 5.59 -16.97 -29.74
N GLU A 355 4.29 -16.78 -29.85
CA GLU A 355 3.38 -16.84 -28.70
C GLU A 355 3.35 -18.25 -28.10
N LEU A 356 3.55 -18.31 -26.78
CA LEU A 356 3.43 -19.52 -25.97
C LEU A 356 2.13 -19.53 -25.16
N TRP A 357 1.69 -18.35 -24.72
CA TRP A 357 0.48 -18.19 -23.93
C TRP A 357 -0.03 -16.76 -24.00
N SER A 358 -1.35 -16.58 -23.93
CA SER A 358 -1.98 -15.27 -23.70
C SER A 358 -3.29 -15.39 -22.93
N MET A 359 -3.69 -14.32 -22.23
CA MET A 359 -4.94 -14.21 -21.49
C MET A 359 -5.46 -12.76 -21.49
N LYS A 360 -6.77 -12.58 -21.68
CA LYS A 360 -7.43 -11.28 -21.54
C LYS A 360 -7.51 -10.84 -20.08
N GLY A 361 -7.54 -9.54 -19.83
CA GLY A 361 -7.73 -8.97 -18.52
C GLY A 361 -9.20 -8.62 -18.23
N ASP A 362 -9.54 -8.63 -16.94
CA ASP A 362 -10.82 -8.14 -16.41
C ASP A 362 -10.60 -7.43 -15.07
N ILE A 363 -10.42 -6.12 -15.14
CA ILE A 363 -10.17 -5.29 -13.96
C ILE A 363 -11.42 -5.12 -13.08
N GLY A 364 -12.61 -5.15 -13.67
CA GLY A 364 -13.87 -4.98 -12.95
C GLY A 364 -14.10 -6.10 -11.95
N THR A 365 -13.87 -7.34 -12.38
CA THR A 365 -13.94 -8.52 -11.51
C THR A 365 -12.88 -8.45 -10.40
N ALA A 366 -11.68 -7.96 -10.69
CA ALA A 366 -10.60 -7.86 -9.72
C ALA A 366 -10.94 -6.89 -8.56
N TYR A 367 -11.55 -5.73 -8.85
CA TYR A 367 -12.02 -4.80 -7.81
C TYR A 367 -13.06 -5.45 -6.87
N GLN A 368 -14.00 -6.20 -7.41
CA GLN A 368 -15.00 -6.88 -6.60
C GLN A 368 -14.39 -8.03 -5.79
N GLN A 369 -13.43 -8.75 -6.38
CA GLN A 369 -12.82 -9.91 -5.75
C GLN A 369 -12.03 -9.55 -4.46
N GLU A 370 -11.36 -8.38 -4.40
CA GLU A 370 -10.68 -7.97 -3.16
C GLU A 370 -11.65 -7.78 -2.00
N HIS A 371 -12.86 -7.23 -2.25
CA HIS A 371 -13.90 -7.09 -1.24
C HIS A 371 -14.56 -8.43 -0.88
N LYS A 372 -14.66 -9.35 -1.85
CA LYS A 372 -15.16 -10.69 -1.60
C LYS A 372 -14.19 -11.49 -0.74
N ASP A 373 -12.90 -11.46 -1.05
CA ASP A 373 -11.85 -12.16 -0.29
C ASP A 373 -11.83 -11.70 1.18
N LEU A 374 -11.99 -10.40 1.44
CA LEU A 374 -12.08 -9.86 2.78
C LEU A 374 -13.24 -10.50 3.56
N VAL A 375 -14.45 -10.40 3.03
CA VAL A 375 -15.67 -10.90 3.71
C VAL A 375 -15.63 -12.41 3.87
N ASP A 376 -15.19 -13.15 2.85
CA ASP A 376 -15.09 -14.61 2.91
C ASP A 376 -14.04 -15.07 3.93
N SER A 377 -12.89 -14.36 4.04
CA SER A 377 -11.84 -14.69 5.02
C SER A 377 -12.32 -14.51 6.46
N ILE A 378 -13.09 -13.44 6.72
CA ILE A 378 -13.70 -13.18 8.02
C ILE A 378 -14.69 -14.29 8.37
N ARG A 379 -15.61 -14.62 7.46
CA ARG A 379 -16.61 -15.68 7.66
C ARG A 379 -16.00 -17.07 7.84
N ALA A 380 -14.87 -17.31 7.19
CA ALA A 380 -14.15 -18.57 7.33
C ALA A 380 -13.35 -18.66 8.64
N GLY A 381 -13.25 -17.58 9.44
CA GLY A 381 -12.36 -17.51 10.61
C GLY A 381 -10.88 -17.64 10.24
N LYS A 382 -10.51 -17.26 9.01
CA LYS A 382 -9.14 -17.31 8.46
C LYS A 382 -8.79 -15.92 7.87
N PRO A 383 -8.57 -14.92 8.72
CA PRO A 383 -8.36 -13.56 8.27
C PRO A 383 -7.14 -13.43 7.35
N ILE A 384 -7.34 -12.76 6.22
CA ILE A 384 -6.24 -12.38 5.32
C ILE A 384 -5.57 -11.13 5.90
N VAL A 385 -4.24 -11.14 6.03
CA VAL A 385 -3.46 -9.96 6.44
C VAL A 385 -2.36 -9.70 5.42
N GLU A 386 -2.65 -8.84 4.45
CA GLU A 386 -1.71 -8.55 3.33
C GLU A 386 -1.05 -7.17 3.44
N LEU A 387 -1.22 -6.47 4.57
CA LEU A 387 -0.74 -5.09 4.75
C LEU A 387 0.77 -4.97 4.54
N LYS A 388 1.58 -5.91 5.04
CA LYS A 388 3.04 -5.85 4.90
C LYS A 388 3.49 -5.77 3.44
N GLN A 389 2.98 -6.66 2.58
CA GLN A 389 3.36 -6.65 1.16
C GLN A 389 2.97 -5.36 0.44
N THR A 390 1.82 -4.77 0.81
CA THR A 390 1.37 -3.50 0.21
C THR A 390 2.14 -2.31 0.76
N ALA A 391 2.53 -2.35 2.03
CA ALA A 391 3.41 -1.36 2.63
C ALA A 391 4.81 -1.40 2.01
N GLU A 392 5.37 -2.58 1.76
CA GLU A 392 6.63 -2.76 1.02
C GLU A 392 6.54 -2.18 -0.40
N SER A 393 5.44 -2.42 -1.11
CA SER A 393 5.22 -1.85 -2.44
C SER A 393 5.05 -0.33 -2.40
N SER A 394 4.37 0.19 -1.38
CA SER A 394 4.23 1.63 -1.14
C SER A 394 5.58 2.27 -0.83
N LEU A 395 6.40 1.65 0.03
CA LEU A 395 7.75 2.14 0.34
C LEU A 395 8.70 2.01 -0.86
N THR A 396 8.54 1.00 -1.73
CA THR A 396 9.29 0.92 -2.99
C THR A 396 9.00 2.12 -3.90
N ALA A 397 7.75 2.57 -3.96
CA ALA A 397 7.41 3.80 -4.68
C ALA A 397 8.05 5.05 -4.04
N VAL A 398 8.05 5.11 -2.70
CA VAL A 398 8.72 6.17 -1.94
C VAL A 398 10.23 6.17 -2.16
N LEU A 399 10.86 4.98 -2.21
CA LEU A 399 12.29 4.82 -2.51
C LEU A 399 12.62 5.46 -3.87
N GLY A 400 11.85 5.17 -4.90
CA GLY A 400 12.03 5.77 -6.22
C GLY A 400 11.78 7.28 -6.23
N ARG A 401 10.77 7.77 -5.50
CA ARG A 401 10.53 9.21 -5.34
C ARG A 401 11.74 9.92 -4.72
N ILE A 402 12.24 9.38 -3.60
CA ILE A 402 13.39 9.97 -2.89
C ILE A 402 14.64 9.94 -3.76
N ALA A 403 14.88 8.85 -4.49
CA ALA A 403 15.99 8.77 -5.45
C ALA A 403 15.89 9.85 -6.53
N CYS A 404 14.70 10.07 -7.10
CA CYS A 404 14.44 11.15 -8.06
C CYS A 404 14.63 12.54 -7.45
N TYR A 405 14.08 12.78 -6.26
CA TYR A 405 14.07 14.09 -5.60
C TYR A 405 15.44 14.55 -5.12
N THR A 406 16.28 13.60 -4.73
CA THR A 406 17.63 13.89 -4.21
C THR A 406 18.72 13.74 -5.26
N GLY A 407 18.47 12.95 -6.32
CA GLY A 407 19.50 12.56 -7.29
C GLY A 407 20.54 11.60 -6.71
N GLN A 408 20.21 10.87 -5.64
CA GLN A 408 21.10 9.94 -4.95
C GLN A 408 20.76 8.47 -5.27
N ASP A 409 21.72 7.58 -5.09
CA ASP A 409 21.48 6.14 -4.97
C ASP A 409 20.97 5.86 -3.54
N VAL A 410 19.69 5.51 -3.44
CA VAL A 410 19.00 5.31 -2.14
C VAL A 410 18.85 3.83 -1.87
N LYS A 411 19.30 3.39 -0.69
CA LYS A 411 19.24 1.99 -0.26
C LYS A 411 17.90 1.72 0.48
N TRP A 412 17.38 0.50 0.30
CA TRP A 412 16.19 0.04 1.01
C TRP A 412 16.38 0.10 2.54
N ASP A 413 17.50 -0.44 3.04
CA ASP A 413 17.80 -0.47 4.47
C ASP A 413 17.93 0.94 5.07
N PHE A 414 18.36 1.93 4.28
CA PHE A 414 18.35 3.31 4.74
C PHE A 414 16.93 3.78 5.06
N LEU A 415 15.95 3.51 4.18
CA LEU A 415 14.57 3.94 4.41
C LEU A 415 13.90 3.19 5.57
N THR A 416 14.15 1.89 5.67
CA THR A 416 13.48 1.06 6.69
C THR A 416 14.04 1.27 8.10
N GLU A 417 15.36 1.52 8.21
CA GLU A 417 16.07 1.50 9.49
C GLU A 417 16.54 2.88 9.97
N LYS A 418 16.85 3.82 9.05
CA LYS A 418 17.57 5.05 9.40
C LYS A 418 16.78 6.33 9.08
N SER A 419 15.97 6.31 8.03
CA SER A 419 15.25 7.52 7.61
C SER A 419 14.21 7.92 8.67
N GLU A 420 14.26 9.19 9.09
CA GLU A 420 13.31 9.81 10.00
C GLU A 420 12.21 10.57 9.25
N LEU A 421 12.19 10.48 7.91
CA LEU A 421 11.22 11.19 7.10
C LEU A 421 9.79 10.84 7.50
N ASN A 422 9.08 11.86 7.95
CA ASN A 422 7.66 11.85 8.25
C ASN A 422 7.02 13.06 7.55
N LEU A 423 6.14 12.81 6.60
CA LEU A 423 5.47 13.86 5.83
C LEU A 423 4.20 14.36 6.51
N PHE A 424 3.64 13.59 7.43
CA PHE A 424 2.45 14.03 8.15
C PHE A 424 2.80 15.18 9.11
N PRO A 425 2.05 16.30 9.11
CA PRO A 425 2.38 17.46 9.93
C PRO A 425 2.25 17.16 11.43
N GLU A 426 3.27 17.52 12.21
CA GLU A 426 3.26 17.35 13.68
C GLU A 426 2.07 18.08 14.34
N ASN A 427 1.77 19.30 13.86
CA ASN A 427 0.65 20.12 14.35
C ASN A 427 -0.40 20.22 13.25
N PHE A 428 -1.21 19.16 13.11
CA PHE A 428 -2.31 19.16 12.13
C PHE A 428 -3.45 20.07 12.63
N ASP A 429 -3.73 21.11 11.87
CA ASP A 429 -4.89 22.01 12.07
C ASP A 429 -5.70 22.10 10.77
N PHE A 430 -6.94 21.62 10.81
CA PHE A 430 -7.85 21.66 9.64
C PHE A 430 -8.13 23.07 9.14
N ASN A 431 -8.13 24.06 10.05
CA ASN A 431 -8.36 25.47 9.71
C ASN A 431 -7.07 26.28 9.63
N GLY A 432 -5.92 25.63 9.74
CA GLY A 432 -4.62 26.26 9.86
C GLY A 432 -3.99 26.64 8.51
N SER A 433 -2.92 27.42 8.64
CA SER A 433 -2.01 27.71 7.54
C SER A 433 -1.06 26.55 7.27
N ARG A 434 -0.59 26.44 6.05
CA ARG A 434 0.45 25.50 5.63
C ARG A 434 1.59 26.29 4.99
N PRO A 435 2.84 25.81 5.08
CA PRO A 435 3.93 26.43 4.36
C PRO A 435 3.66 26.43 2.85
N GLU A 436 4.24 27.38 2.14
CA GLU A 436 4.25 27.35 0.68
C GLU A 436 4.83 26.01 0.18
N PRO A 437 4.28 25.46 -0.91
CA PRO A 437 4.74 24.22 -1.47
C PRO A 437 6.25 24.24 -1.78
N ALA A 438 6.99 23.31 -1.21
CA ALA A 438 8.41 23.15 -1.49
C ALA A 438 8.61 22.17 -2.67
N HIS A 439 9.31 22.63 -3.68
CA HIS A 439 9.62 21.79 -4.83
C HIS A 439 10.97 21.11 -4.64
N ALA A 440 11.00 19.79 -4.75
CA ALA A 440 12.24 19.04 -4.71
C ALA A 440 13.14 19.43 -5.89
N VAL A 441 14.43 19.59 -5.61
CA VAL A 441 15.46 19.91 -6.58
C VAL A 441 16.63 18.92 -6.39
N PRO A 442 16.90 18.05 -7.37
CA PRO A 442 18.01 17.11 -7.28
C PRO A 442 19.34 17.80 -6.99
N GLY A 443 20.11 17.26 -6.06
CA GLY A 443 21.35 17.85 -5.58
C GLY A 443 21.19 18.92 -4.48
N ALA A 444 20.01 19.53 -4.35
CA ALA A 444 19.70 20.48 -3.26
C ALA A 444 18.80 19.84 -2.19
N THR A 445 17.85 19.01 -2.61
CA THR A 445 17.01 18.24 -1.69
C THR A 445 17.83 17.19 -0.97
N LYS A 446 17.78 17.19 0.36
CA LYS A 446 18.58 16.28 1.19
C LYS A 446 17.88 14.91 1.33
N LEU A 447 18.70 13.89 1.42
CA LEU A 447 18.30 12.58 1.88
C LEU A 447 18.21 12.62 3.41
N ILE A 448 17.02 12.34 3.97
CA ILE A 448 16.69 12.45 5.40
C ILE A 448 16.27 11.07 5.93
#